data_81617005942018a2bd6b3e3e4c96c6b2
#
_entry.id   81617005942018a2bd6b3e3e4c96c6b2
#
_cell.length_a   1.000
_cell.length_b   1.000
_cell.length_c   1.000
_cell.angle_alpha   90.00
_cell.angle_beta   90.00
_cell.angle_gamma   90.00
#
_symmetry.space_group_name_H-M   'P 1'
#
loop_
_entity.id
_entity.type
_entity.pdbx_description
1 polymer ?
#
loop_
_entity_poly.entity_id
_entity_poly.type
_entity_poly.pdbx_seq_one_letter_code
_entity_poly.pdbx_strand_id
1 'polypeptide(L)'
;MPMNLDAVGAVSDPGKNTWTSKDALLYALGVGAGQTDATGFELEFTTENSQNVPQRVLPTMPVVLGMGGGPGLPSWGEFDFRMLLHGEQGVTVFGPIPPHG
;
A
#
# COMPACT_ATOMS: atom_id res chain seq x y z
N MET A 1 25.69 -4.32 -16.58
CA MET A 1 24.55 -3.40 -16.59
C MET A 1 24.66 -2.46 -15.40
N PRO A 2 25.21 -1.31 -15.64
CA PRO A 2 25.42 -0.41 -14.52
C PRO A 2 24.11 0.25 -14.10
N MET A 3 23.80 0.12 -12.84
CA MET A 3 22.79 0.98 -12.24
C MET A 3 23.37 2.40 -12.16
N ASN A 4 22.49 3.38 -12.31
CA ASN A 4 22.89 4.78 -12.19
C ASN A 4 22.88 5.20 -10.72
N LEU A 5 24.04 5.24 -10.10
CA LEU A 5 24.15 5.62 -8.68
C LEU A 5 23.79 7.10 -8.43
N ASP A 6 23.86 7.94 -9.46
CA ASP A 6 23.46 9.34 -9.34
C ASP A 6 21.94 9.50 -9.16
N ALA A 7 21.17 8.44 -9.41
CA ALA A 7 19.73 8.43 -9.17
C ALA A 7 19.36 8.33 -7.69
N VAL A 8 20.31 8.05 -6.81
CA VAL A 8 20.05 8.01 -5.38
C VAL A 8 19.61 9.38 -4.90
N GLY A 9 18.41 9.43 -4.26
CA GLY A 9 17.83 10.70 -3.84
C GLY A 9 17.00 11.40 -4.89
N ALA A 10 16.92 10.89 -6.12
CA ALA A 10 16.06 11.45 -7.14
C ALA A 10 14.58 11.31 -6.76
N VAL A 11 13.81 12.36 -7.07
CA VAL A 11 12.37 12.41 -6.79
C VAL A 11 11.66 12.53 -8.13
N SER A 12 10.77 11.56 -8.42
CA SER A 12 9.93 11.62 -9.62
C SER A 12 8.78 12.60 -9.42
N ASP A 13 8.08 12.94 -10.50
CA ASP A 13 6.85 13.71 -10.41
C ASP A 13 5.83 12.92 -9.56
N PRO A 14 4.99 13.63 -8.76
CA PRO A 14 4.00 12.97 -7.93
C PRO A 14 2.96 12.26 -8.78
N GLY A 15 2.65 11.02 -8.43
CA GLY A 15 1.54 10.29 -8.99
C GLY A 15 0.30 10.48 -8.14
N LYS A 16 -0.85 10.08 -8.70
CA LYS A 16 -2.12 10.13 -7.99
C LYS A 16 -2.79 8.76 -8.04
N ASN A 17 -3.37 8.38 -6.93
CA ASN A 17 -4.19 7.18 -6.83
C ASN A 17 -5.38 7.47 -5.93
N THR A 18 -6.48 6.81 -6.18
CA THR A 18 -7.68 6.93 -5.35
C THR A 18 -8.06 5.54 -4.83
N TRP A 19 -8.69 5.52 -3.68
CA TRP A 19 -9.17 4.27 -3.09
C TRP A 19 -10.48 4.49 -2.37
N THR A 20 -11.20 3.41 -2.17
CA THR A 20 -12.49 3.40 -1.48
C THR A 20 -12.45 2.48 -0.28
N SER A 21 -13.51 2.49 0.52
CA SER A 21 -13.67 1.57 1.65
C SER A 21 -13.55 0.11 1.20
N LYS A 22 -14.04 -0.21 0.01
CA LYS A 22 -13.93 -1.55 -0.55
C LYS A 22 -12.48 -1.96 -0.77
N ASP A 23 -11.65 -1.06 -1.28
CA ASP A 23 -10.23 -1.34 -1.49
C ASP A 23 -9.53 -1.63 -0.17
N ALA A 24 -9.86 -0.86 0.88
CA ALA A 24 -9.31 -1.07 2.20
C ALA A 24 -9.72 -2.43 2.79
N LEU A 25 -11.00 -2.80 2.60
CA LEU A 25 -11.49 -4.11 3.05
C LEU A 25 -10.80 -5.26 2.33
N LEU A 26 -10.68 -5.17 1.00
CA LEU A 26 -10.01 -6.18 0.20
C LEU A 26 -8.55 -6.34 0.58
N TYR A 27 -7.86 -5.24 0.80
CA TYR A 27 -6.47 -5.27 1.23
C TYR A 27 -6.33 -5.98 2.58
N ALA A 28 -7.17 -5.60 3.55
CA ALA A 28 -7.13 -6.18 4.88
C ALA A 28 -7.38 -7.70 4.85
N LEU A 29 -8.40 -8.12 4.09
CA LEU A 29 -8.70 -9.54 3.93
C LEU A 29 -7.56 -10.28 3.24
N GLY A 30 -6.92 -9.64 2.25
CA GLY A 30 -5.82 -10.24 1.52
C GLY A 30 -4.58 -10.52 2.36
N VAL A 31 -4.34 -9.73 3.40
CA VAL A 31 -3.21 -9.93 4.31
C VAL A 31 -3.60 -10.73 5.57
N GLY A 32 -4.83 -11.23 5.64
CA GLY A 32 -5.25 -12.14 6.70
C GLY A 32 -5.99 -11.52 7.87
N ALA A 33 -6.45 -10.27 7.75
CA ALA A 33 -7.25 -9.66 8.80
C ALA A 33 -8.55 -10.45 9.01
N GLY A 34 -8.94 -10.65 10.27
CA GLY A 34 -10.16 -11.39 10.62
C GLY A 34 -10.08 -12.88 10.39
N GLN A 35 -8.93 -13.43 10.04
CA GLN A 35 -8.78 -14.83 9.68
C GLN A 35 -9.06 -15.78 10.83
N THR A 36 -8.77 -15.35 12.07
CA THR A 36 -8.98 -16.16 13.26
C THR A 36 -10.46 -16.29 13.62
N ASP A 37 -11.20 -15.18 13.53
CA ASP A 37 -12.64 -15.11 13.80
C ASP A 37 -13.24 -13.97 12.97
N ALA A 38 -13.91 -14.31 11.89
CA ALA A 38 -14.47 -13.33 10.96
C ALA A 38 -15.62 -12.52 11.56
N THR A 39 -16.21 -12.96 12.67
CA THR A 39 -17.39 -12.29 13.25
C THR A 39 -17.09 -11.45 14.48
N GLY A 40 -15.91 -11.58 15.06
CA GLY A 40 -15.61 -10.91 16.33
C GLY A 40 -14.21 -10.34 16.44
N PHE A 41 -13.35 -10.55 15.46
CA PHE A 41 -11.95 -10.14 15.53
C PHE A 41 -11.58 -9.26 14.33
N GLU A 42 -10.96 -8.12 14.62
CA GLU A 42 -10.48 -7.18 13.59
C GLU A 42 -11.59 -6.63 12.68
N LEU A 43 -12.82 -6.49 13.19
CA LEU A 43 -13.95 -5.98 12.42
C LEU A 43 -13.71 -4.56 11.89
N GLU A 44 -12.87 -3.77 12.55
CA GLU A 44 -12.50 -2.43 12.11
C GLU A 44 -11.78 -2.41 10.76
N PHE A 45 -11.14 -3.53 10.38
CA PHE A 45 -10.45 -3.66 9.10
C PHE A 45 -11.24 -4.43 8.06
N THR A 46 -12.18 -5.26 8.49
CA THR A 46 -12.88 -6.22 7.61
C THR A 46 -14.33 -5.88 7.34
N THR A 47 -14.88 -4.87 8.00
CA THR A 47 -16.27 -4.43 7.80
C THR A 47 -16.36 -2.92 7.72
N GLU A 48 -17.40 -2.42 7.05
CA GLU A 48 -17.65 -0.99 6.94
C GLU A 48 -18.95 -0.55 7.63
N ASN A 49 -19.80 -1.51 8.03
CA ASN A 49 -21.12 -1.24 8.60
C ASN A 49 -21.32 -1.86 9.98
N SER A 50 -20.27 -2.26 10.66
CA SER A 50 -20.40 -2.82 12.00
C SER A 50 -20.78 -1.73 13.00
N GLN A 51 -21.76 -2.02 13.83
CA GLN A 51 -22.26 -1.06 14.81
C GLN A 51 -21.17 -0.73 15.84
N ASN A 52 -20.94 0.56 16.06
CA ASN A 52 -19.93 1.09 16.99
C ASN A 52 -18.49 0.69 16.66
N VAL A 53 -18.23 0.23 15.44
CA VAL A 53 -16.89 -0.11 14.97
C VAL A 53 -16.61 0.71 13.71
N PRO A 54 -15.98 1.89 13.82
CA PRO A 54 -15.60 2.64 12.64
C PRO A 54 -14.52 1.90 11.85
N GLN A 55 -14.63 1.93 10.53
CA GLN A 55 -13.66 1.30 9.66
C GLN A 55 -12.29 1.97 9.79
N ARG A 56 -11.26 1.14 9.81
CA ARG A 56 -9.87 1.57 9.82
C ARG A 56 -9.10 0.93 8.68
N VAL A 57 -8.05 1.59 8.26
CA VAL A 57 -7.16 1.11 7.20
C VAL A 57 -5.87 0.59 7.84
N LEU A 58 -5.42 -0.57 7.37
CA LEU A 58 -4.13 -1.09 7.82
C LEU A 58 -2.99 -0.16 7.39
N PRO A 59 -2.05 0.16 8.27
CA PRO A 59 -0.98 1.13 7.97
C PRO A 59 -0.01 0.66 6.89
N THR A 60 -0.05 -0.60 6.49
CA THR A 60 0.78 -1.14 5.41
C THR A 60 0.15 -0.98 4.02
N MET A 61 -1.11 -0.58 3.93
CA MET A 61 -1.81 -0.43 2.65
C MET A 61 -1.12 0.54 1.66
N PRO A 62 -0.45 1.61 2.10
CA PRO A 62 0.26 2.51 1.18
C PRO A 62 1.26 1.82 0.25
N VAL A 63 1.79 0.67 0.64
CA VAL A 63 2.69 -0.11 -0.22
C VAL A 63 2.00 -0.48 -1.52
N VAL A 64 0.72 -0.85 -1.46
CA VAL A 64 -0.08 -1.20 -2.63
C VAL A 64 -0.61 0.05 -3.34
N LEU A 65 -1.08 1.03 -2.58
CA LEU A 65 -1.63 2.27 -3.14
C LEU A 65 -0.61 3.06 -3.95
N GLY A 66 0.65 3.01 -3.56
CA GLY A 66 1.72 3.73 -4.23
C GLY A 66 2.16 3.15 -5.56
N MET A 67 1.71 1.95 -5.91
CA MET A 67 2.25 1.23 -7.07
C MET A 67 1.57 1.56 -8.40
N GLY A 68 0.41 2.17 -8.40
CA GLY A 68 -0.37 2.32 -9.63
C GLY A 68 -0.66 3.74 -10.07
N GLY A 69 -0.28 4.73 -9.30
CA GLY A 69 -0.78 6.08 -9.52
C GLY A 69 0.21 7.11 -10.03
N GLY A 70 1.39 6.70 -10.40
CA GLY A 70 2.46 7.63 -10.70
C GLY A 70 3.03 7.52 -12.11
N PRO A 71 3.86 8.49 -12.49
CA PRO A 71 4.54 8.50 -13.79
C PRO A 71 5.65 7.44 -13.90
N GLY A 72 5.80 6.61 -12.91
CA GLY A 72 6.80 5.57 -12.89
C GLY A 72 7.99 5.89 -11.99
N LEU A 73 8.91 4.96 -11.96
CA LEU A 73 10.09 5.08 -11.13
C LEU A 73 11.14 6.00 -11.79
N PRO A 74 11.98 6.66 -10.99
CA PRO A 74 13.13 7.37 -11.53
C PRO A 74 14.01 6.43 -12.35
N SER A 75 14.77 7.00 -13.27
CA SER A 75 15.72 6.21 -14.05
C SER A 75 16.89 5.77 -13.17
N TRP A 76 16.94 4.49 -12.88
CA TRP A 76 18.02 3.89 -12.07
C TRP A 76 19.15 3.31 -12.91
N GLY A 77 19.12 3.53 -14.23
CA GLY A 77 20.05 2.93 -15.16
C GLY A 77 19.43 1.77 -15.94
N GLU A 78 20.29 1.00 -16.57
CA GLU A 78 19.85 -0.13 -17.36
C GLU A 78 19.94 -1.43 -16.56
N PHE A 79 18.82 -2.12 -16.43
CA PHE A 79 18.77 -3.45 -15.84
C PHE A 79 17.53 -4.20 -16.36
N ASP A 80 17.58 -5.52 -16.23
CA ASP A 80 16.48 -6.36 -16.68
C ASP A 80 15.44 -6.47 -15.58
N PHE A 81 14.25 -5.88 -15.81
CA PHE A 81 13.15 -5.93 -14.85
C PHE A 81 12.71 -7.35 -14.48
N ARG A 82 12.96 -8.32 -15.37
CA ARG A 82 12.65 -9.72 -15.07
C ARG A 82 13.52 -10.30 -13.97
N MET A 83 14.65 -9.67 -13.71
CA MET A 83 15.58 -10.06 -12.66
C MET A 83 15.35 -9.28 -11.35
N LEU A 84 14.39 -8.36 -11.36
CA LEU A 84 14.07 -7.56 -10.18
C LEU A 84 13.28 -8.39 -9.18
N LEU A 85 13.75 -8.42 -7.94
CA LEU A 85 13.10 -9.14 -6.86
C LEU A 85 12.86 -8.16 -5.71
N HIS A 86 11.63 -8.11 -5.20
CA HIS A 86 11.29 -7.32 -4.04
C HIS A 86 11.79 -8.06 -2.78
N GLY A 87 12.89 -7.59 -2.20
CA GLY A 87 13.53 -8.25 -1.06
C GLY A 87 13.09 -7.72 0.29
N GLU A 88 12.76 -6.44 0.38
CA GLU A 88 12.43 -5.80 1.65
C GLU A 88 11.59 -4.56 1.42
N GLN A 89 10.71 -4.26 2.37
CA GLN A 89 9.85 -3.09 2.34
C GLN A 89 9.70 -2.50 3.73
N GLY A 90 9.94 -1.19 3.85
CA GLY A 90 9.66 -0.44 5.07
C GLY A 90 8.55 0.59 4.82
N VAL A 91 7.77 0.87 5.84
CA VAL A 91 6.71 1.88 5.79
C VAL A 91 6.74 2.73 7.04
N THR A 92 6.72 4.05 6.87
CA THR A 92 6.52 4.99 7.97
C THR A 92 5.25 5.78 7.70
N VAL A 93 4.31 5.74 8.63
CA VAL A 93 3.02 6.40 8.50
C VAL A 93 2.93 7.54 9.50
N PHE A 94 2.67 8.75 9.03
CA PHE A 94 2.65 9.95 9.85
C PHE A 94 1.26 10.27 10.42
N GLY A 95 0.26 9.50 10.06
CA GLY A 95 -1.11 9.66 10.55
C GLY A 95 -2.01 8.55 10.03
N PRO A 96 -3.25 8.47 10.56
CA PRO A 96 -4.18 7.45 10.07
C PRO A 96 -4.52 7.65 8.59
N ILE A 97 -4.65 6.54 7.88
CA ILE A 97 -5.06 6.54 6.47
C ILE A 97 -6.58 6.45 6.45
N PRO A 98 -7.28 7.40 5.80
CA PRO A 98 -8.73 7.33 5.73
C PRO A 98 -9.20 6.18 4.83
N PRO A 99 -10.40 5.62 5.06
CA PRO A 99 -10.95 4.56 4.20
C PRO A 99 -11.20 4.98 2.75
N HIS A 100 -11.34 6.28 2.53
CA HIS A 100 -11.50 6.87 1.19
C HIS A 100 -10.44 7.95 0.96
N GLY A 101 -9.92 7.97 -0.20
CA GLY A 101 -8.96 9.01 -0.56
C GLY A 101 -8.65 9.08 -2.05
#